data_4fcade61348d0b3ee7712a21e038267a
#
_entry.id   4fcade61348d0b3ee7712a21e038267a
#
_cell.length_a   1.000
_cell.length_b   1.000
_cell.length_c   1.000
_cell.angle_alpha   90.00
_cell.angle_beta   90.00
_cell.angle_gamma   90.00
#
_symmetry.space_group_name_H-M   'P 1'
#
loop_
_entity.id
_entity.type
_entity.pdbx_description
1 polymer ?
#
loop_
_entity_poly.entity_id
_entity_poly.type
_entity_poly.pdbx_seq_one_letter_code
_entity_poly.pdbx_strand_id
1 'polypeptide(L)'
;ARPGHILPLESRDGGVLKRAGHTEATVDLARMAGLYPAGILCEIVDDKKMGMARQPELRRFAREHDLLMISIADLIRYRRRTEKLVRLVSEARIPTMWGDFTCKVYESVLDGEQHVALVKGDIAGGEDTLVRVHSECLTGDVFGSMRCDCGVQLDAAMKLISDEGRGVVVYLRGHEGRGIGIGHKIRAYELQDAGADTVEANEMQGLPVDSREYGIGAQILVDLGVTSMRVITNNPAKYGGLDGFGLDITERVPSITAPNPENLRYLKTKAEKMGHLLEGLDVLPVDPAGAVAPTSADEVTAQAGEAVEPVEGEA
;
A
#
# COMPACT_ATOMS: atom_id res chain seq x y z
N ALA A 1 31.37 -37.39 -7.57
CA ALA A 1 30.94 -38.57 -8.30
C ALA A 1 31.08 -38.37 -9.81
N ARG A 2 31.48 -39.39 -10.52
CA ARG A 2 31.44 -39.38 -12.00
C ARG A 2 30.71 -40.64 -12.47
N PRO A 3 29.65 -40.54 -13.28
CA PRO A 3 29.01 -39.29 -13.73
C PRO A 3 28.35 -38.50 -12.58
N GLY A 4 28.21 -37.20 -12.76
CA GLY A 4 27.45 -36.33 -11.88
C GLY A 4 26.02 -36.17 -12.39
N HIS A 5 25.15 -35.59 -11.58
CA HIS A 5 23.78 -35.26 -11.93
C HIS A 5 23.54 -33.77 -11.75
N ILE A 6 22.80 -33.17 -12.69
CA ILE A 6 22.29 -31.80 -12.60
C ILE A 6 20.79 -31.91 -12.45
N LEU A 7 20.24 -31.32 -11.37
CA LEU A 7 18.79 -31.27 -11.18
C LEU A 7 18.24 -30.05 -11.91
N PRO A 8 17.33 -30.23 -12.88
CA PRO A 8 16.64 -29.10 -13.48
C PRO A 8 15.69 -28.46 -12.46
N LEU A 9 15.73 -27.13 -12.37
CA LEU A 9 14.86 -26.32 -11.55
C LEU A 9 14.06 -25.38 -12.46
N GLU A 10 12.79 -25.22 -12.19
CA GLU A 10 11.90 -24.30 -12.88
C GLU A 10 11.71 -23.02 -12.05
N SER A 11 11.91 -21.87 -12.68
CA SER A 11 11.64 -20.57 -12.05
C SER A 11 10.15 -20.28 -12.04
N ARG A 12 9.67 -19.58 -11.00
CA ARG A 12 8.30 -19.09 -10.97
C ARG A 12 8.10 -17.97 -11.99
N ASP A 13 6.93 -17.95 -12.66
CA ASP A 13 6.51 -16.82 -13.49
C ASP A 13 6.51 -15.54 -12.64
N GLY A 14 7.05 -14.44 -13.20
CA GLY A 14 7.33 -13.21 -12.46
C GLY A 14 8.72 -13.15 -11.82
N GLY A 15 9.47 -14.27 -11.82
CA GLY A 15 10.87 -14.31 -11.37
C GLY A 15 11.04 -13.89 -9.91
N VAL A 16 12.10 -13.12 -9.60
CA VAL A 16 12.40 -12.66 -8.23
C VAL A 16 11.31 -11.76 -7.63
N LEU A 17 10.45 -11.17 -8.45
CA LEU A 17 9.31 -10.38 -7.98
C LEU A 17 8.21 -11.26 -7.38
N LYS A 18 8.16 -12.54 -7.76
CA LYS A 18 7.20 -13.53 -7.24
C LYS A 18 7.81 -14.41 -6.16
N ARG A 19 9.07 -14.79 -6.32
CA ARG A 19 9.82 -15.59 -5.36
C ARG A 19 11.27 -15.14 -5.28
N ALA A 20 11.68 -14.65 -4.14
CA ALA A 20 13.04 -14.16 -3.89
C ALA A 20 14.05 -15.32 -3.79
N GLY A 21 14.20 -16.08 -4.87
CA GLY A 21 15.06 -17.27 -4.96
C GLY A 21 16.20 -17.12 -5.96
N HIS A 22 17.26 -17.91 -5.78
CA HIS A 22 18.42 -17.93 -6.68
C HIS A 22 18.06 -18.48 -8.08
N THR A 23 17.12 -19.41 -8.16
CA THR A 23 16.60 -19.96 -9.43
C THR A 23 15.96 -18.85 -10.26
N GLU A 24 15.08 -18.08 -9.63
CA GLU A 24 14.41 -16.93 -10.24
C GLU A 24 15.44 -15.85 -10.65
N ALA A 25 16.39 -15.52 -9.75
CA ALA A 25 17.43 -14.53 -10.02
C ALA A 25 18.29 -14.90 -11.24
N THR A 26 18.65 -16.18 -11.38
CA THR A 26 19.45 -16.67 -12.51
C THR A 26 18.71 -16.49 -13.83
N VAL A 27 17.44 -16.88 -13.88
CA VAL A 27 16.62 -16.75 -15.10
C VAL A 27 16.34 -15.29 -15.43
N ASP A 28 16.08 -14.45 -14.43
CA ASP A 28 15.86 -13.02 -14.60
C ASP A 28 17.10 -12.32 -15.14
N LEU A 29 18.27 -12.58 -14.59
CA LEU A 29 19.53 -12.00 -15.06
C LEU A 29 19.82 -12.40 -16.51
N ALA A 30 19.62 -13.66 -16.88
CA ALA A 30 19.76 -14.11 -18.25
C ALA A 30 18.80 -13.38 -19.20
N ARG A 31 17.51 -13.28 -18.82
CA ARG A 31 16.49 -12.55 -19.59
C ARG A 31 16.82 -11.07 -19.75
N MET A 32 17.23 -10.41 -18.67
CA MET A 32 17.60 -8.98 -18.69
C MET A 32 18.84 -8.70 -19.53
N ALA A 33 19.76 -9.67 -19.60
CA ALA A 33 20.94 -9.61 -20.49
C ALA A 33 20.60 -9.94 -21.96
N GLY A 34 19.34 -10.19 -22.31
CA GLY A 34 18.94 -10.56 -23.68
C GLY A 34 19.37 -11.98 -24.08
N LEU A 35 19.70 -12.82 -23.11
CA LEU A 35 20.11 -14.20 -23.31
C LEU A 35 18.92 -15.16 -23.20
N TYR A 36 19.11 -16.43 -23.59
CA TYR A 36 18.15 -17.46 -23.32
C TYR A 36 17.90 -17.57 -21.81
N PRO A 37 16.63 -17.61 -21.34
CA PRO A 37 16.31 -17.52 -19.93
C PRO A 37 16.59 -18.84 -19.16
N ALA A 38 17.83 -19.24 -19.13
CA ALA A 38 18.36 -20.39 -18.41
C ALA A 38 19.78 -20.09 -17.90
N GLY A 39 20.17 -20.78 -16.82
CA GLY A 39 21.51 -20.63 -16.23
C GLY A 39 21.85 -21.78 -15.33
N ILE A 40 23.10 -21.82 -14.85
CA ILE A 40 23.62 -22.81 -13.93
C ILE A 40 23.79 -22.16 -12.56
N LEU A 41 23.34 -22.83 -11.51
CA LEU A 41 23.52 -22.47 -10.12
C LEU A 41 24.59 -23.36 -9.48
N CYS A 42 25.43 -22.77 -8.64
CA CYS A 42 26.41 -23.49 -7.84
C CYS A 42 26.58 -22.78 -6.50
N GLU A 43 26.32 -23.47 -5.41
CA GLU A 43 26.54 -22.96 -4.06
C GLU A 43 28.03 -22.93 -3.73
N ILE A 44 28.46 -21.90 -3.00
CA ILE A 44 29.83 -21.75 -2.50
C ILE A 44 29.86 -22.26 -1.06
N VAL A 45 30.67 -23.29 -0.83
CA VAL A 45 30.89 -23.84 0.52
C VAL A 45 31.86 -22.96 1.33
N ASP A 46 31.75 -23.01 2.64
CA ASP A 46 32.68 -22.32 3.53
C ASP A 46 34.10 -22.93 3.46
N ASP A 47 35.12 -22.21 3.98
CA ASP A 47 36.50 -22.65 3.97
C ASP A 47 36.71 -23.98 4.72
N LYS A 48 35.84 -24.28 5.67
CA LYS A 48 35.92 -25.53 6.47
C LYS A 48 35.18 -26.68 5.79
N LYS A 49 34.48 -26.42 4.67
CA LYS A 49 33.64 -27.39 3.93
C LYS A 49 32.56 -28.05 4.79
N MET A 50 32.10 -27.35 5.83
CA MET A 50 31.10 -27.83 6.79
C MET A 50 29.71 -27.24 6.51
N GLY A 51 29.62 -26.18 5.70
CA GLY A 51 28.37 -25.50 5.36
C GLY A 51 28.50 -24.60 4.16
N MET A 52 27.48 -23.76 3.96
CA MET A 52 27.49 -22.74 2.91
C MET A 52 28.19 -21.48 3.40
N ALA A 53 29.05 -20.91 2.55
CA ALA A 53 29.72 -19.64 2.81
C ALA A 53 28.70 -18.51 3.09
N ARG A 54 29.02 -17.65 4.04
CA ARG A 54 28.19 -16.51 4.45
C ARG A 54 28.80 -15.19 3.94
N GLN A 55 28.06 -14.11 4.08
CA GLN A 55 28.37 -12.82 3.46
C GLN A 55 29.84 -12.37 3.62
N PRO A 56 30.51 -12.45 4.78
CA PRO A 56 31.91 -12.05 4.91
C PRO A 56 32.87 -12.89 4.04
N GLU A 57 32.64 -14.20 3.98
CA GLU A 57 33.45 -15.15 3.17
C GLU A 57 33.16 -14.96 1.67
N LEU A 58 31.90 -14.81 1.30
CA LEU A 58 31.48 -14.55 -0.09
C LEU A 58 32.06 -13.25 -0.62
N ARG A 59 32.13 -12.17 0.18
CA ARG A 59 32.78 -10.92 -0.20
C ARG A 59 34.29 -11.06 -0.44
N ARG A 60 34.96 -11.89 0.35
CA ARG A 60 36.37 -12.22 0.16
C ARG A 60 36.55 -13.02 -1.14
N PHE A 61 35.79 -14.10 -1.28
CA PHE A 61 35.81 -14.96 -2.48
C PHE A 61 35.55 -14.17 -3.78
N ALA A 62 34.56 -13.32 -3.79
CA ALA A 62 34.24 -12.48 -4.94
C ALA A 62 35.42 -11.58 -5.33
N ARG A 63 36.12 -10.97 -4.36
CA ARG A 63 37.31 -10.14 -4.62
C ARG A 63 38.49 -10.95 -5.10
N GLU A 64 38.74 -12.13 -4.52
CA GLU A 64 39.84 -13.01 -4.87
C GLU A 64 39.73 -13.58 -6.29
N HIS A 65 38.48 -13.75 -6.77
CA HIS A 65 38.19 -14.32 -8.08
C HIS A 65 37.64 -13.31 -9.10
N ASP A 66 37.69 -12.02 -8.80
CA ASP A 66 37.18 -10.94 -9.65
C ASP A 66 35.71 -11.17 -10.10
N LEU A 67 34.85 -11.57 -9.17
CA LEU A 67 33.45 -11.84 -9.41
C LEU A 67 32.57 -10.67 -8.99
N LEU A 68 31.54 -10.40 -9.77
CA LEU A 68 30.48 -9.47 -9.37
C LEU A 68 29.64 -10.11 -8.27
N MET A 69 29.24 -9.30 -7.31
CA MET A 69 28.39 -9.73 -6.21
C MET A 69 27.17 -8.79 -6.13
N ILE A 70 25.97 -9.36 -6.26
CA ILE A 70 24.70 -8.65 -6.11
C ILE A 70 23.84 -9.38 -5.08
N SER A 71 22.82 -8.70 -4.54
CA SER A 71 21.80 -9.36 -3.73
C SER A 71 20.50 -9.52 -4.51
N ILE A 72 19.72 -10.55 -4.18
CA ILE A 72 18.37 -10.73 -4.72
C ILE A 72 17.49 -9.51 -4.38
N ALA A 73 17.67 -8.93 -3.20
CA ALA A 73 16.95 -7.72 -2.80
C ALA A 73 17.26 -6.51 -3.73
N ASP A 74 18.53 -6.35 -4.16
CA ASP A 74 18.88 -5.30 -5.13
C ASP A 74 18.27 -5.57 -6.51
N LEU A 75 18.27 -6.82 -6.95
CA LEU A 75 17.64 -7.23 -8.21
C LEU A 75 16.12 -6.98 -8.19
N ILE A 76 15.45 -7.29 -7.09
CA ILE A 76 14.03 -6.98 -6.90
C ILE A 76 13.79 -5.48 -7.00
N ARG A 77 14.58 -4.65 -6.29
CA ARG A 77 14.48 -3.18 -6.36
C ARG A 77 14.70 -2.67 -7.77
N TYR A 78 15.71 -3.18 -8.47
CA TYR A 78 15.99 -2.81 -9.83
C TYR A 78 14.82 -3.11 -10.77
N ARG A 79 14.29 -4.34 -10.75
CA ARG A 79 13.16 -4.74 -11.58
C ARG A 79 11.90 -3.92 -11.29
N ARG A 80 11.59 -3.66 -10.02
CA ARG A 80 10.44 -2.83 -9.62
C ARG A 80 10.52 -1.40 -10.16
N ARG A 81 11.72 -0.86 -10.29
CA ARG A 81 11.96 0.50 -10.80
C ARG A 81 11.98 0.59 -12.32
N THR A 82 12.36 -0.47 -13.00
CA THR A 82 12.62 -0.46 -14.46
C THR A 82 11.53 -1.14 -15.27
N GLU A 83 10.74 -2.03 -14.66
CA GLU A 83 9.66 -2.75 -15.34
C GLU A 83 8.29 -2.10 -15.07
N LYS A 84 7.45 -2.05 -16.10
CA LYS A 84 6.04 -1.66 -15.93
C LYS A 84 5.24 -2.84 -15.38
N LEU A 85 4.85 -2.75 -14.09
CA LEU A 85 4.17 -3.84 -13.37
C LEU A 85 2.67 -3.60 -13.20
N VAL A 86 2.14 -2.56 -13.84
CA VAL A 86 0.72 -2.22 -13.80
C VAL A 86 0.14 -2.08 -15.20
N ARG A 87 -1.10 -2.49 -15.37
CA ARG A 87 -1.85 -2.41 -16.61
C ARG A 87 -3.22 -1.78 -16.35
N LEU A 88 -3.56 -0.72 -17.07
CA LEU A 88 -4.92 -0.17 -17.06
C LEU A 88 -5.88 -1.20 -17.66
N VAL A 89 -6.91 -1.58 -16.90
CA VAL A 89 -7.93 -2.57 -17.31
C VAL A 89 -9.17 -1.89 -17.84
N SER A 90 -9.66 -0.86 -17.13
CA SER A 90 -10.89 -0.15 -17.47
C SER A 90 -10.93 1.22 -16.82
N GLU A 91 -11.77 2.10 -17.37
CA GLU A 91 -12.07 3.40 -16.78
C GLU A 91 -13.53 3.77 -16.98
N ALA A 92 -14.09 4.50 -16.01
CA ALA A 92 -15.44 5.05 -16.09
C ALA A 92 -15.59 6.26 -15.18
N ARG A 93 -16.55 7.14 -15.50
CA ARG A 93 -16.97 8.19 -14.59
C ARG A 93 -17.74 7.60 -13.41
N ILE A 94 -17.38 8.02 -12.19
CA ILE A 94 -18.12 7.71 -10.97
C ILE A 94 -18.56 9.02 -10.30
N PRO A 95 -19.87 9.31 -10.26
CA PRO A 95 -20.39 10.38 -9.43
C PRO A 95 -20.32 9.97 -7.95
N THR A 96 -19.79 10.84 -7.12
CA THR A 96 -19.65 10.63 -5.67
C THR A 96 -20.26 11.80 -4.92
N MET A 97 -20.42 11.69 -3.61
CA MET A 97 -20.88 12.80 -2.77
C MET A 97 -19.92 14.00 -2.77
N TRP A 98 -18.65 13.79 -3.16
CA TRP A 98 -17.65 14.85 -3.35
C TRP A 98 -17.54 15.33 -4.81
N GLY A 99 -18.48 14.92 -5.67
CA GLY A 99 -18.50 15.25 -7.10
C GLY A 99 -18.00 14.13 -8.00
N ASP A 100 -17.80 14.45 -9.27
CA ASP A 100 -17.41 13.47 -10.29
C ASP A 100 -15.93 13.17 -10.27
N PHE A 101 -15.60 11.88 -10.32
CA PHE A 101 -14.26 11.35 -10.51
C PHE A 101 -14.23 10.41 -11.71
N THR A 102 -13.08 10.32 -12.37
CA THR A 102 -12.79 9.23 -13.31
C THR A 102 -12.13 8.10 -12.52
N CYS A 103 -12.83 6.98 -12.42
CA CYS A 103 -12.30 5.77 -11.82
C CYS A 103 -11.53 4.98 -12.86
N LYS A 104 -10.26 4.71 -12.59
CA LYS A 104 -9.38 3.87 -13.42
C LYS A 104 -8.99 2.64 -12.62
N VAL A 105 -9.18 1.46 -13.20
CA VAL A 105 -8.81 0.19 -12.57
C VAL A 105 -7.50 -0.29 -13.18
N TYR A 106 -6.53 -0.52 -12.33
CA TYR A 106 -5.21 -1.05 -12.67
C TYR A 106 -5.05 -2.45 -12.11
N GLU A 107 -4.49 -3.34 -12.91
CA GLU A 107 -4.15 -4.70 -12.50
C GLU A 107 -2.63 -4.83 -12.37
N SER A 108 -2.19 -5.38 -11.26
CA SER A 108 -0.80 -5.78 -11.05
C SER A 108 -0.49 -7.02 -11.88
N VAL A 109 0.53 -6.96 -12.72
CA VAL A 109 0.97 -8.11 -13.54
C VAL A 109 1.64 -9.22 -12.71
N LEU A 110 1.95 -8.95 -11.43
CA LEU A 110 2.63 -9.89 -10.55
C LEU A 110 1.68 -10.92 -9.94
N ASP A 111 0.48 -10.49 -9.58
CA ASP A 111 -0.47 -11.29 -8.78
C ASP A 111 -1.92 -11.19 -9.27
N GLY A 112 -2.19 -10.30 -10.25
CA GLY A 112 -3.52 -10.06 -10.77
C GLY A 112 -4.42 -9.23 -9.84
N GLU A 113 -3.87 -8.69 -8.74
CA GLU A 113 -4.64 -7.82 -7.83
C GLU A 113 -5.01 -6.52 -8.56
N GLN A 114 -6.24 -6.09 -8.37
CA GLN A 114 -6.77 -4.89 -9.00
C GLN A 114 -6.79 -3.73 -8.01
N HIS A 115 -6.22 -2.60 -8.41
CA HIS A 115 -6.16 -1.37 -7.64
C HIS A 115 -6.97 -0.29 -8.35
N VAL A 116 -7.38 0.73 -7.61
CA VAL A 116 -8.25 1.79 -8.13
C VAL A 116 -7.55 3.14 -8.03
N ALA A 117 -7.61 3.93 -9.10
CA ALA A 117 -7.28 5.35 -9.08
C ALA A 117 -8.53 6.19 -9.35
N LEU A 118 -8.91 7.05 -8.39
CA LEU A 118 -9.98 8.03 -8.53
C LEU A 118 -9.36 9.37 -8.92
N VAL A 119 -9.50 9.75 -10.17
CA VAL A 119 -8.86 10.93 -10.77
C VAL A 119 -9.86 12.06 -10.87
N LYS A 120 -9.46 13.24 -10.42
CA LYS A 120 -10.19 14.51 -10.57
C LYS A 120 -9.44 15.46 -11.48
N GLY A 121 -10.12 16.01 -12.45
CA GLY A 121 -9.50 16.95 -13.40
C GLY A 121 -8.44 16.32 -14.31
N ASP A 122 -7.68 17.16 -15.00
CA ASP A 122 -6.55 16.73 -15.83
C ASP A 122 -5.25 16.76 -14.99
N ILE A 123 -4.63 15.60 -14.83
CA ILE A 123 -3.40 15.43 -14.06
C ILE A 123 -2.21 15.01 -14.94
N ALA A 124 -2.42 14.73 -16.23
CA ALA A 124 -1.36 14.28 -17.13
C ALA A 124 -0.35 15.41 -17.38
N GLY A 125 0.95 15.13 -17.15
CA GLY A 125 2.01 16.14 -17.25
C GLY A 125 1.91 17.24 -16.19
N GLY A 126 1.07 17.04 -15.15
CA GLY A 126 0.82 18.03 -14.11
C GLY A 126 1.92 18.07 -13.06
N GLU A 127 2.39 19.29 -12.74
CA GLU A 127 3.23 19.57 -11.59
C GLU A 127 2.36 19.75 -10.35
N ASP A 128 2.89 19.42 -9.18
CA ASP A 128 2.28 19.58 -7.85
C ASP A 128 0.89 18.94 -7.73
N THR A 129 0.69 17.78 -8.35
CA THR A 129 -0.59 17.07 -8.28
C THR A 129 -0.90 16.64 -6.85
N LEU A 130 -2.11 16.94 -6.37
CA LEU A 130 -2.54 16.49 -5.04
C LEU A 130 -2.84 14.99 -5.05
N VAL A 131 -2.10 14.21 -4.24
CA VAL A 131 -2.11 12.75 -4.27
C VAL A 131 -2.41 12.17 -2.89
N ARG A 132 -3.33 11.22 -2.84
CA ARG A 132 -3.49 10.31 -1.72
C ARG A 132 -3.23 8.87 -2.16
N VAL A 133 -2.22 8.22 -1.60
CA VAL A 133 -2.08 6.76 -1.70
C VAL A 133 -2.72 6.15 -0.45
N HIS A 134 -3.90 5.55 -0.65
CA HIS A 134 -4.71 4.96 0.42
C HIS A 134 -4.57 3.44 0.41
N SER A 135 -4.24 2.87 1.57
CA SER A 135 -4.21 1.41 1.76
C SER A 135 -5.58 0.93 2.22
N GLU A 136 -6.13 -0.06 1.55
CA GLU A 136 -7.41 -0.68 1.88
C GLU A 136 -7.58 -0.97 3.38
N CYS A 137 -8.74 -0.62 3.89
CA CYS A 137 -9.17 -0.89 5.25
C CYS A 137 -10.68 -1.13 5.26
N LEU A 138 -11.12 -2.34 4.95
CA LEU A 138 -12.54 -2.68 4.79
C LEU A 138 -13.38 -2.23 5.99
N THR A 139 -12.89 -2.44 7.20
CA THR A 139 -13.63 -2.07 8.40
C THR A 139 -13.78 -0.56 8.58
N GLY A 140 -12.75 0.24 8.25
CA GLY A 140 -12.80 1.69 8.34
C GLY A 140 -13.47 2.34 7.13
N ASP A 141 -13.10 1.92 5.92
CA ASP A 141 -13.52 2.57 4.68
C ASP A 141 -14.96 2.25 4.29
N VAL A 142 -15.47 1.04 4.63
CA VAL A 142 -16.79 0.56 4.23
C VAL A 142 -17.74 0.45 5.42
N PHE A 143 -17.27 -0.11 6.54
CA PHE A 143 -18.14 -0.38 7.70
C PHE A 143 -18.14 0.75 8.74
N GLY A 144 -17.38 1.83 8.52
CA GLY A 144 -17.33 2.98 9.42
C GLY A 144 -16.77 2.63 10.82
N SER A 145 -15.85 1.66 10.92
CA SER A 145 -15.25 1.27 12.19
C SER A 145 -14.56 2.44 12.87
N MET A 146 -14.90 2.70 14.12
CA MET A 146 -14.29 3.75 14.93
C MET A 146 -12.93 3.35 15.52
N ARG A 147 -12.47 2.09 15.36
CA ARG A 147 -11.16 1.61 15.85
C ARG A 147 -9.96 2.18 15.09
N CYS A 148 -10.19 2.81 13.94
CA CYS A 148 -9.15 3.45 13.13
C CYS A 148 -9.66 4.77 12.55
N ASP A 149 -8.77 5.48 11.88
CA ASP A 149 -9.02 6.74 11.21
C ASP A 149 -9.08 6.62 9.67
N CYS A 150 -9.12 5.38 9.12
CA CYS A 150 -8.95 5.14 7.68
C CYS A 150 -10.08 5.74 6.84
N GLY A 151 -11.34 5.44 7.17
CA GLY A 151 -12.49 5.98 6.42
C GLY A 151 -12.52 7.50 6.45
N VAL A 152 -12.34 8.12 7.63
CA VAL A 152 -12.29 9.59 7.77
C VAL A 152 -11.15 10.19 6.95
N GLN A 153 -9.99 9.53 6.88
CA GLN A 153 -8.88 9.97 6.04
C GLN A 153 -9.18 9.85 4.54
N LEU A 154 -9.91 8.81 4.13
CA LEU A 154 -10.32 8.64 2.74
C LEU A 154 -11.30 9.75 2.34
N ASP A 155 -12.32 9.98 3.15
CA ASP A 155 -13.32 11.03 2.95
C ASP A 155 -12.68 12.42 2.88
N ALA A 156 -11.80 12.74 3.82
CA ALA A 156 -11.09 14.01 3.82
C ALA A 156 -10.21 14.20 2.57
N ALA A 157 -9.54 13.13 2.11
CA ALA A 157 -8.73 13.20 0.89
C ALA A 157 -9.58 13.37 -0.36
N MET A 158 -10.71 12.66 -0.47
CA MET A 158 -11.66 12.80 -1.58
C MET A 158 -12.23 14.22 -1.64
N LYS A 159 -12.62 14.76 -0.49
CA LYS A 159 -13.12 16.13 -0.38
C LYS A 159 -12.05 17.15 -0.78
N LEU A 160 -10.84 17.04 -0.22
CA LEU A 160 -9.74 17.98 -0.49
C LEU A 160 -9.38 18.02 -1.99
N ILE A 161 -9.28 16.85 -2.63
CA ILE A 161 -9.00 16.73 -4.07
C ILE A 161 -10.17 17.29 -4.90
N SER A 162 -11.40 17.11 -4.45
CA SER A 162 -12.56 17.66 -5.13
C SER A 162 -12.63 19.18 -5.04
N ASP A 163 -12.35 19.75 -3.86
CA ASP A 163 -12.32 21.19 -3.61
C ASP A 163 -11.21 21.86 -4.44
N GLU A 164 -10.06 21.21 -4.60
CA GLU A 164 -8.97 21.70 -5.47
C GLU A 164 -9.29 21.54 -6.96
N GLY A 165 -10.20 20.64 -7.32
CA GLY A 165 -10.59 20.36 -8.70
C GLY A 165 -9.58 19.53 -9.51
N ARG A 166 -8.42 19.16 -8.94
CA ARG A 166 -7.35 18.38 -9.56
C ARG A 166 -6.63 17.51 -8.55
N GLY A 167 -6.47 16.22 -8.87
CA GLY A 167 -5.73 15.30 -8.04
C GLY A 167 -6.14 13.84 -8.22
N VAL A 168 -5.59 12.96 -7.40
CA VAL A 168 -5.86 11.53 -7.48
C VAL A 168 -5.81 10.84 -6.11
N VAL A 169 -6.78 9.96 -5.86
CA VAL A 169 -6.70 8.95 -4.80
C VAL A 169 -6.33 7.62 -5.44
N VAL A 170 -5.18 7.06 -5.10
CA VAL A 170 -4.80 5.68 -5.45
C VAL A 170 -5.18 4.78 -4.28
N TYR A 171 -6.18 3.93 -4.48
CA TYR A 171 -6.67 2.97 -3.49
C TYR A 171 -6.03 1.62 -3.74
N LEU A 172 -5.11 1.22 -2.86
CA LEU A 172 -4.37 -0.02 -2.95
C LEU A 172 -5.11 -1.13 -2.21
N ARG A 173 -5.63 -2.11 -2.97
CA ARG A 173 -6.24 -3.32 -2.46
C ARG A 173 -5.18 -4.31 -2.01
N GLY A 174 -5.57 -5.33 -1.24
CA GLY A 174 -4.63 -6.30 -0.67
C GLY A 174 -3.79 -5.76 0.49
N HIS A 175 -3.99 -4.50 0.90
CA HIS A 175 -3.26 -3.84 2.00
C HIS A 175 -3.96 -3.93 3.36
N GLU A 176 -5.05 -4.69 3.46
CA GLU A 176 -5.83 -4.87 4.68
C GLU A 176 -4.97 -5.31 5.86
N GLY A 177 -5.16 -4.66 7.02
CA GLY A 177 -4.36 -4.94 8.21
C GLY A 177 -2.86 -4.73 8.02
N ARG A 178 -2.43 -3.84 7.10
CA ARG A 178 -1.02 -3.64 6.69
C ARG A 178 -0.46 -4.83 5.91
N GLY A 179 -1.31 -5.48 5.12
CA GLY A 179 -0.94 -6.61 4.26
C GLY A 179 -1.08 -7.99 4.91
N ILE A 180 -1.58 -8.07 6.16
CA ILE A 180 -1.82 -9.36 6.83
C ILE A 180 -3.19 -9.97 6.48
N GLY A 181 -4.06 -9.19 5.86
CA GLY A 181 -5.41 -9.60 5.48
C GLY A 181 -6.45 -9.46 6.59
N ILE A 182 -7.74 -9.52 6.20
CA ILE A 182 -8.87 -9.24 7.11
C ILE A 182 -8.96 -10.24 8.27
N GLY A 183 -8.70 -11.52 8.04
CA GLY A 183 -8.78 -12.55 9.09
C GLY A 183 -7.80 -12.27 10.24
N HIS A 184 -6.53 -12.04 9.91
CA HIS A 184 -5.51 -11.71 10.90
C HIS A 184 -5.74 -10.34 11.56
N LYS A 185 -6.30 -9.38 10.83
CA LYS A 185 -6.68 -8.09 11.41
C LYS A 185 -7.77 -8.22 12.47
N ILE A 186 -8.82 -9.01 12.22
CA ILE A 186 -9.88 -9.25 13.23
C ILE A 186 -9.29 -10.00 14.43
N ARG A 187 -8.39 -10.96 14.20
CA ARG A 187 -7.67 -11.62 15.31
C ARG A 187 -6.80 -10.63 16.10
N ALA A 188 -6.16 -9.68 15.43
CA ALA A 188 -5.43 -8.61 16.11
C ALA A 188 -6.35 -7.74 16.98
N TYR A 189 -7.59 -7.49 16.55
CA TYR A 189 -8.58 -6.79 17.38
C TYR A 189 -8.94 -7.56 18.66
N GLU A 190 -9.11 -8.89 18.60
CA GLU A 190 -9.32 -9.72 19.80
C GLU A 190 -8.13 -9.60 20.78
N LEU A 191 -6.89 -9.63 20.26
CA LEU A 191 -5.70 -9.47 21.08
C LEU A 191 -5.59 -8.07 21.69
N GLN A 192 -6.02 -7.05 20.96
CA GLN A 192 -6.07 -5.67 21.47
C GLN A 192 -7.14 -5.51 22.56
N ASP A 193 -8.29 -6.15 22.44
CA ASP A 193 -9.32 -6.19 23.49
C ASP A 193 -8.81 -6.91 24.75
N ALA A 194 -7.89 -7.86 24.60
CA ALA A 194 -7.19 -8.53 25.69
C ALA A 194 -6.01 -7.73 26.26
N GLY A 195 -5.71 -6.54 25.73
CA GLY A 195 -4.71 -5.60 26.27
C GLY A 195 -3.47 -5.36 25.41
N ALA A 196 -3.21 -6.13 24.37
CA ALA A 196 -2.08 -5.88 23.44
C ALA A 196 -2.25 -4.54 22.71
N ASP A 197 -1.15 -3.94 22.24
CA ASP A 197 -1.23 -2.86 21.26
C ASP A 197 -1.19 -3.39 19.82
N THR A 198 -1.28 -2.48 18.84
CA THR A 198 -1.33 -2.87 17.41
C THR A 198 -0.08 -3.59 16.92
N VAL A 199 1.10 -3.26 17.46
CA VAL A 199 2.39 -3.89 17.09
C VAL A 199 2.48 -5.27 17.76
N GLU A 200 2.26 -5.32 19.06
CA GLU A 200 2.27 -6.54 19.86
C GLU A 200 1.26 -7.57 19.33
N ALA A 201 0.06 -7.16 18.94
CA ALA A 201 -0.96 -8.03 18.39
C ALA A 201 -0.53 -8.71 17.07
N ASN A 202 0.30 -8.06 16.24
CA ASN A 202 0.87 -8.68 15.04
C ASN A 202 2.01 -9.64 15.40
N GLU A 203 2.92 -9.23 16.28
CA GLU A 203 4.05 -10.06 16.74
C GLU A 203 3.56 -11.35 17.41
N MET A 204 2.51 -11.27 18.24
CA MET A 204 1.87 -12.45 18.87
C MET A 204 1.30 -13.45 17.86
N GLN A 205 0.98 -13.00 16.65
CA GLN A 205 0.55 -13.85 15.55
C GLN A 205 1.73 -14.34 14.66
N GLY A 206 2.97 -13.97 14.98
CA GLY A 206 4.14 -14.26 14.15
C GLY A 206 4.17 -13.51 12.83
N LEU A 207 3.47 -12.37 12.73
CA LEU A 207 3.32 -11.58 11.51
C LEU A 207 4.19 -10.32 11.55
N PRO A 208 4.60 -9.82 10.38
CA PRO A 208 5.34 -8.57 10.31
C PRO A 208 4.46 -7.39 10.75
N VAL A 209 5.09 -6.34 11.27
CA VAL A 209 4.41 -5.12 11.69
C VAL A 209 3.79 -4.38 10.50
N ASP A 210 4.48 -4.38 9.36
CA ASP A 210 4.01 -3.79 8.11
C ASP A 210 4.66 -4.53 6.92
N SER A 211 3.84 -5.11 6.04
CA SER A 211 4.28 -5.80 4.82
C SER A 211 3.80 -5.13 3.55
N ARG A 212 3.25 -3.90 3.64
CA ARG A 212 2.73 -3.17 2.49
C ARG A 212 3.85 -2.71 1.57
N GLU A 213 3.57 -2.78 0.27
CA GLU A 213 4.45 -2.30 -0.79
C GLU A 213 3.77 -1.19 -1.58
N TYR A 214 4.39 -0.03 -1.61
CA TYR A 214 3.82 1.16 -2.27
C TYR A 214 4.29 1.32 -3.73
N GLY A 215 5.18 0.46 -4.22
CA GLY A 215 5.74 0.53 -5.57
C GLY A 215 4.68 0.44 -6.69
N ILE A 216 3.64 -0.36 -6.49
CA ILE A 216 2.50 -0.43 -7.42
C ILE A 216 1.77 0.91 -7.48
N GLY A 217 1.56 1.55 -6.31
CA GLY A 217 0.96 2.88 -6.25
C GLY A 217 1.79 3.94 -6.99
N ALA A 218 3.12 3.89 -6.86
CA ALA A 218 4.02 4.77 -7.60
C ALA A 218 3.91 4.55 -9.12
N GLN A 219 3.88 3.30 -9.57
CA GLN A 219 3.74 2.99 -10.99
C GLN A 219 2.40 3.42 -11.58
N ILE A 220 1.31 3.33 -10.80
CA ILE A 220 0.00 3.86 -11.19
C ILE A 220 0.09 5.38 -11.38
N LEU A 221 0.73 6.11 -10.45
CA LEU A 221 0.92 7.55 -10.56
C LEU A 221 1.74 7.94 -11.80
N VAL A 222 2.82 7.23 -12.06
CA VAL A 222 3.64 7.42 -13.29
C VAL A 222 2.81 7.16 -14.55
N ASP A 223 2.02 6.09 -14.59
CA ASP A 223 1.16 5.77 -15.75
C ASP A 223 0.05 6.80 -15.96
N LEU A 224 -0.40 7.47 -14.90
CA LEU A 224 -1.32 8.61 -14.94
C LEU A 224 -0.66 9.91 -15.41
N GLY A 225 0.68 9.93 -15.59
CA GLY A 225 1.44 11.08 -16.03
C GLY A 225 1.79 12.08 -14.93
N VAL A 226 1.70 11.69 -13.66
CA VAL A 226 2.16 12.52 -12.53
C VAL A 226 3.69 12.59 -12.56
N THR A 227 4.25 13.78 -12.47
CA THR A 227 5.70 14.03 -12.41
C THR A 227 6.13 14.56 -11.06
N SER A 228 5.37 15.52 -10.50
CA SER A 228 5.56 15.99 -9.15
C SER A 228 4.23 16.03 -8.38
N MET A 229 4.29 15.94 -7.05
CA MET A 229 3.09 15.77 -6.25
C MET A 229 3.19 16.33 -4.84
N ARG A 230 2.05 16.82 -4.34
CA ARG A 230 1.79 17.07 -2.93
C ARG A 230 1.08 15.86 -2.33
N VAL A 231 1.70 15.20 -1.36
CA VAL A 231 1.20 13.92 -0.82
C VAL A 231 0.41 14.12 0.46
N ILE A 232 -0.87 13.74 0.44
CA ILE A 232 -1.74 13.75 1.63
C ILE A 232 -1.36 12.55 2.50
N THR A 233 -0.56 12.77 3.55
CA THR A 233 -0.13 11.69 4.46
C THR A 233 0.41 12.22 5.78
N ASN A 234 0.26 11.41 6.84
CA ASN A 234 0.94 11.59 8.13
C ASN A 234 2.08 10.57 8.32
N ASN A 235 2.31 9.68 7.34
CA ASN A 235 3.33 8.63 7.42
C ASN A 235 4.56 8.97 6.56
N PRO A 236 5.70 9.35 7.14
CA PRO A 236 6.93 9.64 6.38
C PRO A 236 7.45 8.42 5.59
N ALA A 237 7.20 7.20 6.07
CA ALA A 237 7.65 5.99 5.37
C ALA A 237 7.02 5.82 3.98
N LYS A 238 5.89 6.47 3.69
CA LYS A 238 5.28 6.46 2.35
C LYS A 238 6.13 7.17 1.31
N TYR A 239 6.95 8.15 1.70
CA TYR A 239 7.87 8.83 0.77
C TYR A 239 8.90 7.86 0.20
N GLY A 240 9.55 7.05 1.06
CA GLY A 240 10.53 6.06 0.62
C GLY A 240 9.97 4.99 -0.32
N GLY A 241 8.67 4.71 -0.23
CA GLY A 241 8.00 3.77 -1.13
C GLY A 241 7.66 4.35 -2.52
N LEU A 242 7.63 5.67 -2.65
CA LEU A 242 7.36 6.40 -3.90
C LEU A 242 8.63 6.90 -4.56
N ASP A 243 9.71 7.07 -3.78
CA ASP A 243 11.01 7.51 -4.27
C ASP A 243 11.62 6.48 -5.24
N GLY A 244 12.32 6.98 -6.23
CA GLY A 244 13.00 6.15 -7.23
C GLY A 244 12.16 5.72 -8.43
N PHE A 245 10.89 6.19 -8.54
CA PHE A 245 10.03 5.99 -9.71
C PHE A 245 9.98 7.23 -10.61
N GLY A 246 10.80 8.25 -10.37
CA GLY A 246 10.80 9.50 -11.12
C GLY A 246 9.67 10.45 -10.70
N LEU A 247 9.09 10.23 -9.53
CA LEU A 247 8.10 11.09 -8.90
C LEU A 247 8.78 12.05 -7.93
N ASP A 248 8.55 13.34 -8.08
CA ASP A 248 9.05 14.36 -7.17
C ASP A 248 7.98 14.71 -6.12
N ILE A 249 8.34 14.62 -4.84
CA ILE A 249 7.43 14.98 -3.74
C ILE A 249 7.77 16.38 -3.27
N THR A 250 6.97 17.35 -3.69
CA THR A 250 7.21 18.77 -3.41
C THR A 250 6.70 19.20 -2.05
N GLU A 251 5.63 18.56 -1.55
CA GLU A 251 5.02 18.91 -0.28
C GLU A 251 4.33 17.72 0.39
N ARG A 252 4.33 17.71 1.72
CA ARG A 252 3.46 16.87 2.54
C ARG A 252 2.22 17.66 2.97
N VAL A 253 1.06 17.20 2.59
CA VAL A 253 -0.22 17.72 3.07
C VAL A 253 -0.68 16.87 4.26
N PRO A 254 -0.82 17.43 5.47
CA PRO A 254 -1.28 16.70 6.63
C PRO A 254 -2.70 16.16 6.44
N SER A 255 -2.93 14.92 6.86
CA SER A 255 -4.27 14.33 6.93
C SER A 255 -4.75 14.37 8.38
N ILE A 256 -5.29 15.52 8.79
CA ILE A 256 -5.72 15.74 10.17
C ILE A 256 -7.10 15.11 10.36
N THR A 257 -7.19 14.21 11.33
CA THR A 257 -8.45 13.60 11.77
C THR A 257 -8.55 13.75 13.29
N ALA A 258 -9.72 14.17 13.78
CA ALA A 258 -9.94 14.24 15.22
C ALA A 258 -9.92 12.83 15.84
N PRO A 259 -9.19 12.62 16.93
CA PRO A 259 -9.23 11.36 17.65
C PRO A 259 -10.61 11.16 18.30
N ASN A 260 -11.01 9.89 18.44
CA ASN A 260 -12.18 9.50 19.22
C ASN A 260 -11.75 8.52 20.35
N PRO A 261 -12.60 8.23 21.34
CA PRO A 261 -12.23 7.32 22.43
C PRO A 261 -11.78 5.94 21.98
N GLU A 262 -12.35 5.41 20.89
CA GLU A 262 -12.07 4.07 20.36
C GLU A 262 -10.73 3.99 19.60
N ASN A 263 -10.32 5.07 18.92
CA ASN A 263 -9.10 5.07 18.11
C ASN A 263 -7.89 5.78 18.74
N LEU A 264 -8.07 6.47 19.88
CA LEU A 264 -6.98 7.25 20.51
C LEU A 264 -5.76 6.40 20.81
N ARG A 265 -5.94 5.17 21.34
CA ARG A 265 -4.85 4.25 21.63
C ARG A 265 -4.13 3.83 20.35
N TYR A 266 -4.88 3.53 19.30
CA TYR A 266 -4.34 3.20 17.98
C TYR A 266 -3.52 4.36 17.39
N LEU A 267 -4.01 5.60 17.47
CA LEU A 267 -3.31 6.78 16.98
C LEU A 267 -2.03 7.06 17.78
N LYS A 268 -2.05 6.90 19.10
CA LYS A 268 -0.85 6.99 19.94
C LYS A 268 0.20 5.95 19.55
N THR A 269 -0.18 4.69 19.35
CA THR A 269 0.74 3.65 18.88
C THR A 269 1.35 4.00 17.51
N LYS A 270 0.56 4.59 16.60
CA LYS A 270 1.07 5.08 15.30
C LYS A 270 2.13 6.17 15.47
N ALA A 271 1.91 7.13 16.36
CA ALA A 271 2.86 8.21 16.60
C ALA A 271 4.13 7.70 17.29
N GLU A 272 4.00 6.96 18.39
CA GLU A 272 5.10 6.57 19.25
C GLU A 272 5.95 5.42 18.67
N LYS A 273 5.30 4.37 18.14
CA LYS A 273 5.99 3.15 17.68
C LYS A 273 6.23 3.11 16.17
N MET A 274 5.56 3.96 15.38
CA MET A 274 5.58 3.87 13.92
C MET A 274 5.96 5.19 13.21
N GLY A 275 6.37 6.20 13.96
CA GLY A 275 6.89 7.46 13.43
C GLY A 275 5.87 8.29 12.63
N HIS A 276 4.57 8.11 12.86
CA HIS A 276 3.55 8.95 12.24
C HIS A 276 3.55 10.36 12.84
N LEU A 277 3.43 11.37 11.98
CA LEU A 277 3.35 12.77 12.38
C LEU A 277 1.88 13.11 12.67
N LEU A 278 1.46 12.94 13.91
CA LEU A 278 0.11 13.20 14.39
C LEU A 278 0.15 14.28 15.48
N GLU A 279 -0.64 15.33 15.30
CA GLU A 279 -0.78 16.43 16.26
C GLU A 279 -2.14 16.33 16.96
N GLY A 280 -2.26 16.94 18.16
CA GLY A 280 -3.53 17.04 18.86
C GLY A 280 -4.05 15.75 19.52
N LEU A 281 -3.20 14.75 19.74
CA LEU A 281 -3.60 13.49 20.39
C LEU A 281 -3.90 13.63 21.90
N ASP A 282 -3.59 14.76 22.50
CA ASP A 282 -3.83 15.02 23.93
C ASP A 282 -5.20 15.66 24.20
N VAL A 283 -5.91 16.06 23.14
CA VAL A 283 -7.19 16.73 23.24
C VAL A 283 -8.26 15.85 22.61
N LEU A 284 -8.96 15.04 23.44
CA LEU A 284 -10.26 14.52 23.02
C LEU A 284 -11.23 15.71 22.89
N PRO A 285 -12.02 15.79 21.81
CA PRO A 285 -13.11 16.75 21.77
C PRO A 285 -14.06 16.43 22.94
N VAL A 286 -14.10 17.31 23.93
CA VAL A 286 -15.05 17.22 25.04
C VAL A 286 -16.36 17.69 24.45
N ASP A 287 -17.27 16.78 24.17
CA ASP A 287 -18.65 17.12 23.87
C ASP A 287 -19.26 17.72 25.18
N PRO A 288 -19.70 18.99 25.15
CA PRO A 288 -20.28 19.62 26.34
C PRO A 288 -21.56 18.99 26.84
N ALA A 289 -22.11 18.00 26.15
CA ALA A 289 -23.40 17.36 26.46
C ALA A 289 -23.32 15.85 26.75
N GLY A 290 -22.14 15.20 26.72
CA GLY A 290 -22.02 13.76 27.05
C GLY A 290 -22.79 12.80 26.14
N ALA A 291 -23.23 13.24 24.98
CA ALA A 291 -23.91 12.41 23.99
C ALA A 291 -23.00 12.21 22.78
N VAL A 292 -22.80 10.95 22.39
CA VAL A 292 -22.21 10.59 21.09
C VAL A 292 -23.16 11.17 20.03
N ALA A 293 -22.72 12.15 19.27
CA ALA A 293 -23.49 12.68 18.16
C ALA A 293 -23.74 11.53 17.18
N PRO A 294 -25.00 11.23 16.83
CA PRO A 294 -25.28 10.23 15.80
C PRO A 294 -24.67 10.73 14.49
N THR A 295 -23.82 9.90 13.90
CA THR A 295 -23.30 10.12 12.55
C THR A 295 -24.50 10.17 11.60
N SER A 296 -24.50 11.15 10.73
CA SER A 296 -25.41 11.60 9.66
C SER A 296 -26.37 10.61 8.95
N ALA A 297 -26.58 9.40 9.43
CA ALA A 297 -27.62 8.50 8.93
C ALA A 297 -29.03 8.96 9.27
N ASP A 298 -29.23 9.68 10.38
CA ASP A 298 -30.54 10.14 10.81
C ASP A 298 -30.97 11.44 10.07
N GLU A 299 -30.04 12.25 9.57
CA GLU A 299 -30.38 13.41 8.74
C GLU A 299 -30.86 13.02 7.34
N VAL A 300 -30.42 11.87 6.82
CA VAL A 300 -30.86 11.37 5.49
C VAL A 300 -32.29 10.81 5.56
N THR A 301 -32.72 10.27 6.69
CA THR A 301 -34.08 9.75 6.88
C THR A 301 -35.12 10.83 7.17
N ALA A 302 -34.71 11.95 7.78
CA ALA A 302 -35.63 13.07 8.03
C ALA A 302 -36.02 13.82 6.74
N GLN A 303 -35.14 13.90 5.74
CA GLN A 303 -35.44 14.54 4.45
C GLN A 303 -36.23 13.65 3.48
N ALA A 304 -36.28 12.34 3.70
CA ALA A 304 -37.06 11.42 2.88
C ALA A 304 -38.53 11.30 3.33
N GLY A 305 -38.89 11.86 4.48
CA GLY A 305 -40.25 11.77 5.06
C GLY A 305 -41.22 12.85 4.66
N GLU A 306 -40.78 13.93 3.98
CA GLU A 306 -41.66 15.06 3.63
C GLU A 306 -42.15 15.13 2.17
N ALA A 307 -41.94 14.11 1.36
CA ALA A 307 -42.26 14.14 -0.06
C ALA A 307 -43.17 12.99 -0.52
N VAL A 308 -44.26 12.70 0.18
CA VAL A 308 -45.39 11.92 -0.40
C VAL A 308 -46.71 12.50 0.08
N GLU A 309 -47.25 13.45 -0.62
CA GLU A 309 -48.70 13.73 -0.58
C GLU A 309 -49.45 12.66 -1.41
N PRO A 310 -50.58 12.15 -0.88
CA PRO A 310 -51.36 11.16 -1.63
C PRO A 310 -52.14 11.88 -2.77
N VAL A 311 -51.94 11.39 -3.97
CA VAL A 311 -52.80 11.74 -5.10
C VAL A 311 -54.16 11.08 -4.90
N GLU A 312 -55.19 11.89 -4.55
CA GLU A 312 -56.58 11.44 -4.56
C GLU A 312 -56.99 11.20 -6.01
N GLY A 313 -57.49 9.99 -6.27
CA GLY A 313 -58.09 9.63 -7.54
C GLY A 313 -59.54 10.12 -7.62
N GLU A 314 -59.86 10.78 -8.72
CA GLU A 314 -61.25 10.95 -9.18
C GLU A 314 -61.56 10.00 -10.31
N ALA A 315 -62.69 9.32 -10.14
CA ALA A 315 -63.63 8.62 -11.00
C ALA A 315 -63.24 8.17 -12.41
#